data_5cb3bfea54e6895f9e5458be99cd8533
#
_entry.id   5cb3bfea54e6895f9e5458be99cd8533
#
_cell.length_a   1.000
_cell.length_b   1.000
_cell.length_c   1.000
_cell.angle_alpha   90.00
_cell.angle_beta   90.00
_cell.angle_gamma   90.00
#
_symmetry.space_group_name_H-M   'P 1'
#
loop_
_entity.id
_entity.type
_entity.pdbx_description
1 polymer ?
#
loop_
_entity_poly.entity_id
_entity_poly.type
_entity_poly.pdbx_seq_one_letter_code
_entity_poly.pdbx_strand_id
1 'polypeptide(L)'
;MRINTPKNCRKKLRQIVLYLTQKSRLRPFIWHNIYSFLYFIDFDFYEKYECHLAGATYIKTDDPQVGFLNLVDNLVDKKDEGVPEFLTIREKNVIKSVFKRLSKKNSNGLLELCQKDIPWRCAQEDETIEYESVFYRTPEYSVR
;
A
#
# COMPACT_ATOMS: atom_id res chain seq x y z
N MET A 1 -13.92 -9.58 5.13
CA MET A 1 -13.01 -9.04 4.12
C MET A 1 -12.15 -10.17 3.57
N ARG A 2 -12.32 -10.45 2.30
CA ARG A 2 -11.57 -11.52 1.65
C ARG A 2 -10.36 -10.92 0.96
N ILE A 3 -9.23 -10.93 1.64
CA ILE A 3 -7.97 -10.58 1.02
C ILE A 3 -7.44 -11.84 0.37
N ASN A 4 -7.51 -11.90 -0.94
CA ASN A 4 -6.88 -12.96 -1.67
C ASN A 4 -5.39 -12.67 -1.67
N THR A 5 -4.70 -13.23 -0.68
CA THR A 5 -3.27 -13.08 -0.55
C THR A 5 -2.60 -14.38 -0.98
N PRO A 6 -2.22 -14.50 -2.27
CA PRO A 6 -1.36 -15.60 -2.67
C PRO A 6 -0.12 -15.62 -1.77
N LYS A 7 0.46 -16.77 -1.60
CA LYS A 7 1.63 -16.96 -0.72
C LYS A 7 2.75 -15.95 -1.00
N ASN A 8 2.94 -15.61 -2.28
CA ASN A 8 3.95 -14.64 -2.69
C ASN A 8 3.56 -13.19 -2.31
N CYS A 9 2.27 -12.90 -2.29
CA CYS A 9 1.77 -11.59 -1.89
C CYS A 9 2.10 -11.30 -0.42
N ARG A 10 1.90 -12.26 0.46
CA ARG A 10 2.22 -12.09 1.88
C ARG A 10 3.70 -11.80 2.11
N LYS A 11 4.58 -12.52 1.42
CA LYS A 11 6.03 -12.27 1.50
C LYS A 11 6.37 -10.87 1.07
N LYS A 12 5.80 -10.41 -0.05
CA LYS A 12 6.05 -9.07 -0.56
C LYS A 12 5.52 -8.00 0.38
N LEU A 13 4.28 -8.14 0.87
CA LEU A 13 3.72 -7.19 1.85
C LEU A 13 4.62 -7.05 3.06
N ARG A 14 5.09 -8.17 3.59
CA ARG A 14 5.99 -8.19 4.73
C ARG A 14 7.29 -7.45 4.44
N GLN A 15 7.90 -7.72 3.29
CA GLN A 15 9.13 -7.04 2.88
C GLN A 15 8.93 -5.54 2.73
N ILE A 16 7.79 -5.12 2.19
CA ILE A 16 7.45 -3.70 2.06
C ILE A 16 7.35 -3.06 3.45
N VAL A 17 6.61 -3.69 4.36
CA VAL A 17 6.43 -3.17 5.72
C VAL A 17 7.75 -3.06 6.45
N LEU A 18 8.59 -4.10 6.37
CA LEU A 18 9.92 -4.08 6.98
C LEU A 18 10.77 -2.96 6.40
N TYR A 19 10.75 -2.79 5.08
CA TYR A 19 11.52 -1.75 4.41
C TYR A 19 11.07 -0.34 4.85
N LEU A 20 9.76 -0.13 4.98
CA LEU A 20 9.20 1.14 5.42
C LEU A 20 9.57 1.46 6.88
N THR A 21 9.60 0.46 7.74
CA THR A 21 9.69 0.67 9.19
C THR A 21 11.11 0.60 9.75
N GLN A 22 12.03 -0.11 9.08
CA GLN A 22 13.37 -0.33 9.61
C GLN A 22 14.23 0.92 9.70
N LYS A 23 14.04 1.89 8.80
CA LYS A 23 14.89 3.08 8.69
C LYS A 23 14.18 4.37 9.05
N SER A 24 13.00 4.29 9.65
CA SER A 24 12.16 5.46 9.80
C SER A 24 11.96 5.84 11.26
N ARG A 25 12.20 7.13 11.56
CA ARG A 25 11.79 7.75 12.82
C ARG A 25 10.27 7.91 12.89
N LEU A 26 9.58 7.73 11.76
CA LEU A 26 8.13 7.85 11.65
C LEU A 26 7.44 6.49 11.81
N ARG A 27 8.11 5.51 12.39
CA ARG A 27 7.58 4.15 12.55
C ARG A 27 6.16 4.10 13.13
N PRO A 28 5.83 4.81 14.22
CA PRO A 28 4.46 4.81 14.75
C PRO A 28 3.45 5.42 13.77
N PHE A 29 3.85 6.48 13.07
CA PHE A 29 3.01 7.12 12.05
C PHE A 29 2.76 6.17 10.88
N ILE A 30 3.79 5.47 10.41
CA ILE A 30 3.66 4.50 9.31
C ILE A 30 2.72 3.38 9.72
N TRP A 31 2.88 2.81 10.92
CA TRP A 31 2.01 1.76 11.42
C TRP A 31 0.56 2.21 11.51
N HIS A 32 0.34 3.40 12.02
CA HIS A 32 -1.01 3.95 12.16
C HIS A 32 -1.68 4.17 10.79
N ASN A 33 -0.91 4.42 9.75
CA ASN A 33 -1.41 4.70 8.41
C ASN A 33 -0.98 3.67 7.37
N ILE A 34 -0.68 2.46 7.81
CA ILE A 34 -0.08 1.43 6.95
C ILE A 34 -0.92 1.11 5.72
N TYR A 35 -2.25 1.15 5.85
CA TYR A 35 -3.13 0.92 4.71
C TYR A 35 -2.85 1.90 3.58
N SER A 36 -2.77 3.18 3.89
CA SER A 36 -2.53 4.22 2.88
C SER A 36 -1.18 4.04 2.18
N PHE A 37 -0.14 3.71 2.94
CA PHE A 37 1.18 3.46 2.35
C PHE A 37 1.15 2.26 1.41
N LEU A 38 0.60 1.15 1.86
CA LEU A 38 0.55 -0.07 1.05
C LEU A 38 -0.35 0.08 -0.17
N TYR A 39 -1.49 0.77 -0.01
CA TYR A 39 -2.40 1.07 -1.11
C TYR A 39 -1.66 1.80 -2.24
N PHE A 40 -1.02 2.92 -1.94
CA PHE A 40 -0.32 3.70 -2.96
C PHE A 40 0.91 2.99 -3.51
N ILE A 41 1.61 2.21 -2.69
CA ILE A 41 2.75 1.43 -3.18
C ILE A 41 2.30 0.43 -4.24
N ASP A 42 1.27 -0.34 -3.94
CA ASP A 42 0.75 -1.34 -4.89
C ASP A 42 0.16 -0.69 -6.15
N PHE A 43 -0.68 0.32 -5.98
CA PHE A 43 -1.36 0.95 -7.12
C PHE A 43 -0.42 1.79 -7.97
N ASP A 44 0.52 2.51 -7.38
CA ASP A 44 1.50 3.30 -8.14
C ASP A 44 2.45 2.39 -8.92
N PHE A 45 2.86 1.28 -8.32
CA PHE A 45 3.70 0.32 -9.01
C PHE A 45 2.97 -0.27 -10.23
N TYR A 46 1.70 -0.62 -10.05
CA TYR A 46 0.88 -1.14 -11.14
C TYR A 46 0.72 -0.12 -12.27
N GLU A 47 0.51 1.14 -11.94
CA GLU A 47 0.41 2.19 -12.96
C GLU A 47 1.70 2.32 -13.76
N LYS A 48 2.85 2.25 -13.09
CA LYS A 48 4.15 2.40 -13.75
C LYS A 48 4.57 1.20 -14.60
N TYR A 49 4.32 0.00 -14.10
CA TYR A 49 4.92 -1.20 -14.69
C TYR A 49 3.91 -2.21 -15.22
N GLU A 50 2.62 -1.95 -15.08
CA GLU A 50 1.53 -2.80 -15.53
C GLU A 50 1.62 -4.24 -15.01
N CYS A 51 2.19 -4.39 -13.83
CA CYS A 51 2.24 -5.64 -13.09
C CYS A 51 2.17 -5.34 -11.59
N HIS A 52 1.84 -6.36 -10.80
CA HIS A 52 1.70 -6.18 -9.36
C HIS A 52 3.06 -6.16 -8.65
N LEU A 53 3.19 -5.32 -7.62
CA LEU A 53 4.27 -5.43 -6.65
C LEU A 53 3.93 -6.54 -5.66
N ALA A 54 3.01 -6.29 -4.73
CA ALA A 54 2.48 -7.32 -3.84
C ALA A 54 1.20 -7.93 -4.40
N GLY A 55 0.35 -7.11 -5.02
CA GLY A 55 -0.92 -7.55 -5.56
C GLY A 55 -1.96 -7.83 -4.49
N ALA A 56 -1.89 -7.12 -3.37
CA ALA A 56 -2.88 -7.28 -2.30
C ALA A 56 -4.26 -6.84 -2.77
N THR A 57 -5.28 -7.44 -2.20
CA THR A 57 -6.67 -7.06 -2.46
C THR A 57 -7.08 -5.97 -1.48
N TYR A 58 -7.47 -4.83 -2.02
CA TYR A 58 -7.94 -3.68 -1.24
C TYR A 58 -9.44 -3.54 -1.44
N ILE A 59 -10.17 -3.38 -0.33
CA ILE A 59 -11.63 -3.29 -0.36
C ILE A 59 -12.02 -1.89 0.11
N LYS A 60 -12.96 -1.27 -0.60
CA LYS A 60 -13.46 0.05 -0.24
C LYS A 60 -14.40 -0.08 0.95
N THR A 61 -13.96 0.39 2.11
CA THR A 61 -14.74 0.42 3.34
C THR A 61 -14.63 1.79 3.99
N ASP A 62 -15.54 2.09 4.93
CA ASP A 62 -15.50 3.36 5.67
C ASP A 62 -14.24 3.50 6.50
N ASP A 63 -13.76 2.40 7.08
CA ASP A 63 -12.54 2.37 7.87
C ASP A 63 -11.66 1.21 7.40
N PRO A 64 -10.93 1.38 6.29
CA PRO A 64 -10.09 0.32 5.74
C PRO A 64 -8.91 -0.04 6.65
N GLN A 65 -8.52 0.88 7.53
CA GLN A 65 -7.34 0.74 8.36
C GLN A 65 -7.46 -0.43 9.35
N VAL A 66 -8.61 -0.60 9.98
CA VAL A 66 -8.80 -1.57 11.08
C VAL A 66 -8.55 -3.00 10.62
N GLY A 67 -9.22 -3.45 9.56
CA GLY A 67 -9.06 -4.81 9.07
C GLY A 67 -7.67 -5.07 8.50
N PHE A 68 -7.08 -4.06 7.92
CA PHE A 68 -5.76 -4.19 7.30
C PHE A 68 -4.64 -4.25 8.34
N LEU A 69 -4.77 -3.51 9.44
CA LEU A 69 -3.82 -3.56 10.55
C LEU A 69 -3.72 -4.98 11.15
N ASN A 70 -4.85 -5.64 11.35
CA ASN A 70 -4.86 -7.00 11.85
C ASN A 70 -4.10 -7.96 10.94
N LEU A 71 -4.26 -7.81 9.63
CA LEU A 71 -3.53 -8.61 8.67
C LEU A 71 -2.02 -8.36 8.76
N VAL A 72 -1.63 -7.10 8.81
CA VAL A 72 -0.21 -6.70 8.83
C VAL A 72 0.45 -7.13 10.14
N ASP A 73 -0.23 -6.97 11.27
CA ASP A 73 0.27 -7.44 12.56
C ASP A 73 0.57 -8.95 12.52
N ASN A 74 -0.32 -9.75 11.95
CA ASN A 74 -0.11 -11.19 11.80
C ASN A 74 1.06 -11.52 10.87
N LEU A 75 1.34 -10.67 9.88
CA LEU A 75 2.45 -10.88 8.96
C LEU A 75 3.81 -10.58 9.60
N VAL A 76 3.88 -9.61 10.51
CA VAL A 76 5.14 -9.10 11.04
C VAL A 76 5.45 -9.67 12.44
N ASP A 77 4.44 -10.14 13.15
CA ASP A 77 4.55 -10.60 14.54
C ASP A 77 5.32 -11.93 14.68
N LYS A 78 5.57 -12.62 13.62
CA LYS A 78 6.48 -13.76 13.63
C LYS A 78 7.90 -13.23 13.48
N LYS A 79 8.73 -13.50 14.46
CA LYS A 79 10.15 -13.17 14.60
C LYS A 79 11.01 -13.37 13.34
N ASP A 80 10.57 -12.86 12.25
CA ASP A 80 11.32 -12.91 11.02
C ASP A 80 12.07 -11.59 10.89
N GLU A 81 13.27 -11.62 11.35
CA GLU A 81 14.24 -10.55 11.19
C GLU A 81 14.74 -10.48 9.75
N GLY A 82 13.87 -10.86 8.79
CA GLY A 82 14.24 -10.87 7.40
C GLY A 82 14.60 -9.47 6.92
N VAL A 83 15.83 -9.33 6.46
CA VAL A 83 16.25 -8.22 5.63
C VAL A 83 15.33 -8.21 4.41
N PRO A 84 14.89 -7.03 3.90
CA PRO A 84 14.04 -6.98 2.70
C PRO A 84 14.83 -7.38 1.44
N GLU A 85 15.28 -8.64 1.40
CA GLU A 85 16.16 -9.16 0.35
C GLU A 85 15.44 -9.42 -0.96
N PHE A 86 14.11 -9.52 -0.91
CA PHE A 86 13.31 -9.88 -2.08
C PHE A 86 12.74 -8.68 -2.84
N LEU A 87 13.11 -7.45 -2.44
CA LEU A 87 12.65 -6.26 -3.14
C LEU A 87 13.65 -5.89 -4.23
N THR A 88 13.15 -5.73 -5.45
CA THR A 88 13.95 -5.25 -6.56
C THR A 88 14.23 -3.74 -6.42
N ILE A 89 15.15 -3.23 -7.24
CA ILE A 89 15.45 -1.79 -7.26
C ILE A 89 14.21 -0.99 -7.65
N ARG A 90 13.44 -1.46 -8.64
CA ARG A 90 12.20 -0.80 -9.06
C ARG A 90 11.19 -0.74 -7.92
N GLU A 91 11.03 -1.84 -7.21
CA GLU A 91 10.12 -1.91 -6.06
C GLU A 91 10.54 -0.94 -4.96
N LYS A 92 11.81 -0.93 -4.61
CA LYS A 92 12.37 -0.01 -3.62
C LYS A 92 12.17 1.45 -4.02
N ASN A 93 12.36 1.77 -5.28
CA ASN A 93 12.20 3.13 -5.77
C ASN A 93 10.76 3.62 -5.65
N VAL A 94 9.79 2.76 -5.95
CA VAL A 94 8.37 3.11 -5.78
C VAL A 94 8.05 3.30 -4.30
N ILE A 95 8.53 2.40 -3.44
CA ILE A 95 8.31 2.51 -1.99
C ILE A 95 8.87 3.83 -1.45
N LYS A 96 10.09 4.18 -1.84
CA LYS A 96 10.73 5.44 -1.43
C LYS A 96 9.94 6.65 -1.91
N SER A 97 9.48 6.62 -3.15
CA SER A 97 8.72 7.72 -3.74
C SER A 97 7.39 7.93 -3.01
N VAL A 98 6.67 6.85 -2.72
CA VAL A 98 5.42 6.90 -1.97
C VAL A 98 5.70 7.39 -0.53
N PHE A 99 6.70 6.85 0.13
CA PHE A 99 7.08 7.27 1.47
C PHE A 99 7.37 8.78 1.53
N LYS A 100 8.17 9.27 0.61
CA LYS A 100 8.53 10.69 0.54
C LYS A 100 7.30 11.59 0.38
N ARG A 101 6.36 11.16 -0.46
CA ARG A 101 5.14 11.93 -0.74
C ARG A 101 4.16 11.88 0.43
N LEU A 102 3.91 10.69 0.98
CA LEU A 102 2.90 10.50 2.01
C LEU A 102 3.37 10.95 3.40
N SER A 103 4.65 10.85 3.71
CA SER A 103 5.17 11.20 5.03
C SER A 103 5.02 12.68 5.38
N LYS A 104 4.72 13.52 4.40
CA LYS A 104 4.47 14.96 4.58
C LYS A 104 3.05 15.28 5.02
N LYS A 105 2.15 14.31 5.02
CA LYS A 105 0.74 14.48 5.33
C LYS A 105 0.41 13.95 6.73
N ASN A 106 -0.66 14.48 7.33
CA ASN A 106 -1.20 13.89 8.54
C ASN A 106 -2.14 12.72 8.21
N SER A 107 -2.62 12.02 9.24
CA SER A 107 -3.47 10.84 9.04
C SER A 107 -4.76 11.14 8.28
N ASN A 108 -5.40 12.27 8.57
CA ASN A 108 -6.62 12.68 7.86
C ASN A 108 -6.32 12.97 6.38
N GLY A 109 -5.20 13.64 6.11
CA GLY A 109 -4.77 13.92 4.75
C GLY A 109 -4.47 12.68 3.94
N LEU A 110 -3.92 11.64 4.58
CA LEU A 110 -3.66 10.36 3.92
C LEU A 110 -4.95 9.64 3.55
N LEU A 111 -5.92 9.63 4.45
CA LEU A 111 -7.22 9.02 4.17
C LEU A 111 -7.94 9.76 3.05
N GLU A 112 -7.95 11.10 3.09
CA GLU A 112 -8.51 11.91 2.01
C GLU A 112 -7.86 11.62 0.67
N LEU A 113 -6.54 11.46 0.65
CA LEU A 113 -5.81 11.18 -0.58
C LEU A 113 -6.24 9.83 -1.18
N CYS A 114 -6.41 8.81 -0.35
CA CYS A 114 -6.94 7.52 -0.78
C CYS A 114 -8.34 7.68 -1.37
N GLN A 115 -9.21 8.39 -0.68
CA GLN A 115 -10.61 8.56 -1.08
C GLN A 115 -10.78 9.40 -2.35
N LYS A 116 -9.82 10.26 -2.67
CA LYS A 116 -9.81 11.04 -3.90
C LYS A 116 -9.19 10.31 -5.08
N ASP A 117 -8.48 9.24 -4.81
CA ASP A 117 -7.83 8.48 -5.87
C ASP A 117 -8.87 7.80 -6.76
N ILE A 118 -8.63 7.79 -8.06
CA ILE A 118 -9.59 7.27 -9.04
C ILE A 118 -9.94 5.80 -8.80
N PRO A 119 -9.00 4.88 -8.55
CA PRO A 119 -9.37 3.50 -8.25
C PRO A 119 -10.35 3.38 -7.08
N TRP A 120 -10.12 4.15 -6.01
CA TRP A 120 -11.02 4.18 -4.87
C TRP A 120 -12.41 4.68 -5.27
N ARG A 121 -12.47 5.77 -6.02
CA ARG A 121 -13.74 6.40 -6.44
C ARG A 121 -14.53 5.51 -7.40
N CYS A 122 -13.86 4.72 -8.22
CA CYS A 122 -14.51 3.81 -9.16
C CYS A 122 -15.10 2.57 -8.49
N ALA A 123 -14.63 2.22 -7.29
CA ALA A 123 -15.14 1.06 -6.57
C ALA A 123 -16.43 1.42 -5.81
N GLN A 124 -17.27 0.42 -5.60
CA GLN A 124 -18.45 0.54 -4.76
C GLN A 124 -18.12 0.09 -3.34
N GLU A 125 -18.92 0.54 -2.37
CA GLU A 125 -18.76 0.14 -0.98
C GLU A 125 -18.72 -1.39 -0.85
N ASP A 126 -17.78 -1.87 -0.02
CA ASP A 126 -17.56 -3.29 0.27
C ASP A 126 -17.09 -4.11 -0.92
N GLU A 127 -16.70 -3.47 -2.02
CA GLU A 127 -16.16 -4.14 -3.20
C GLU A 127 -14.65 -3.92 -3.34
N THR A 128 -14.03 -4.82 -4.11
CA THR A 128 -12.61 -4.75 -4.42
C THR A 128 -12.30 -3.52 -5.28
N ILE A 129 -11.22 -2.84 -4.91
CA ILE A 129 -10.70 -1.71 -5.69
C ILE A 129 -9.83 -2.29 -6.81
N GLU A 130 -10.20 -1.99 -8.06
CA GLU A 130 -9.55 -2.56 -9.23
C GLU A 130 -8.24 -1.83 -9.57
N TYR A 131 -7.16 -2.59 -9.75
CA TYR A 131 -5.86 -2.00 -10.08
C TYR A 131 -5.88 -1.27 -11.42
N GLU A 132 -6.60 -1.82 -12.41
CA GLU A 132 -6.68 -1.25 -13.75
C GLU A 132 -7.25 0.17 -13.77
N SER A 133 -7.97 0.56 -12.73
CA SER A 133 -8.54 1.90 -12.62
C SER A 133 -7.46 2.99 -12.49
N VAL A 134 -6.21 2.63 -12.18
CA VAL A 134 -5.10 3.61 -12.15
C VAL A 134 -4.88 4.29 -13.50
N PHE A 135 -5.25 3.63 -14.58
CA PHE A 135 -5.08 4.19 -15.93
C PHE A 135 -6.07 5.31 -16.23
N TYR A 136 -7.09 5.50 -15.38
CA TYR A 136 -8.02 6.62 -15.46
C TYR A 136 -7.60 7.83 -14.62
N ARG A 137 -6.47 7.73 -13.91
CA ARG A 137 -5.93 8.87 -13.15
C ARG A 137 -5.64 10.03 -14.09
N THR A 138 -5.99 11.24 -13.65
CA THR A 138 -5.67 12.47 -14.41
C THR A 138 -4.15 12.73 -14.34
N PRO A 139 -3.59 13.55 -15.26
CA PRO A 139 -2.16 13.88 -15.23
C PRO A 139 -1.68 14.44 -13.90
N GLU A 140 -2.55 15.12 -13.16
CA GLU A 140 -2.25 15.68 -11.84
C GLU A 140 -1.91 14.58 -10.80
N TYR A 141 -2.58 13.42 -10.90
CA TYR A 141 -2.42 12.33 -9.92
C TYR A 141 -1.66 11.13 -10.47
N SER A 142 -1.46 11.07 -11.77
CA SER A 142 -0.72 9.97 -12.39
C SER A 142 0.75 10.01 -12.00
N VAL A 143 1.33 8.82 -11.79
CA VAL A 143 2.74 8.66 -11.48
C VAL A 143 3.56 8.23 -12.69
N ARG A 144 2.91 8.11 -13.84
CA ARG A 144 3.60 7.80 -15.10
C ARG A 144 4.32 8.98 -15.69
#